data_a5aa853a5dc526dfe288a0784458dd97
#
_entry.id   a5aa853a5dc526dfe288a0784458dd97
#
_cell.length_a   1.000
_cell.length_b   1.000
_cell.length_c   1.000
_cell.angle_alpha   90.00
_cell.angle_beta   90.00
_cell.angle_gamma   90.00
#
_symmetry.space_group_name_H-M   'P 1'
#
loop_
_entity.id
_entity.type
_entity.pdbx_description
1 polymer ?
#
loop_
_entity_poly.entity_id
_entity_poly.type
_entity_poly.pdbx_seq_one_letter_code
_entity_poly.pdbx_strand_id
1 'polypeptide(L)'
;MYKYPPPAPSDVSVVSNMHAASMERNYFKNGGTGFLVSWFYSKVRNRGEWDYKQQGRQYEALGNFNYGACGTAAGLSEDFLLRGAGWAQSRAGTSNPVFDSWWGDPPYGDDPEDQEWIKAGIEYAKAFGY
;
A
#
# COMPACT_ATOMS: atom_id res chain seq x y z
N MET A 1 11.86 -10.13 -9.33
CA MET A 1 11.08 -9.73 -8.16
C MET A 1 11.88 -8.75 -7.29
N TYR A 2 11.23 -7.73 -6.82
CA TYR A 2 11.84 -6.66 -6.03
C TYR A 2 11.98 -7.11 -4.59
N LYS A 3 13.21 -7.18 -4.06
CA LYS A 3 13.47 -7.68 -2.69
C LYS A 3 13.67 -6.57 -1.67
N TYR A 4 13.89 -5.36 -2.12
CA TYR A 4 14.25 -4.21 -1.26
C TYR A 4 13.42 -3.01 -1.64
N PRO A 5 13.24 -2.05 -0.70
CA PRO A 5 12.55 -0.82 -1.03
C PRO A 5 13.22 -0.10 -2.19
N PRO A 6 12.44 0.49 -3.10
CA PRO A 6 13.02 1.33 -4.15
C PRO A 6 13.61 2.61 -3.52
N PRO A 7 14.39 3.38 -4.29
CA PRO A 7 14.99 4.62 -3.78
C PRO A 7 13.97 5.53 -3.12
N ALA A 8 14.35 6.14 -2.00
CA ALA A 8 13.48 6.98 -1.17
C ALA A 8 14.14 8.31 -0.85
N PRO A 9 13.35 9.36 -0.58
CA PRO A 9 13.90 10.60 -0.01
C PRO A 9 14.58 10.31 1.33
N SER A 10 15.53 11.14 1.72
CA SER A 10 16.32 10.92 2.93
C SER A 10 15.50 10.90 4.22
N ASP A 11 14.33 11.53 4.21
CA ASP A 11 13.43 11.62 5.38
C ASP A 11 12.40 10.50 5.44
N VAL A 12 12.44 9.52 4.50
CA VAL A 12 11.45 8.44 4.41
C VAL A 12 12.10 7.10 4.77
N SER A 13 11.44 6.35 5.65
CA SER A 13 11.86 5.01 6.04
C SER A 13 10.67 4.06 6.02
N VAL A 14 10.70 3.09 5.11
CA VAL A 14 9.66 2.05 5.05
C VAL A 14 9.63 1.25 6.36
N VAL A 15 10.79 0.98 6.95
CA VAL A 15 10.88 0.24 8.22
C VAL A 15 10.17 1.01 9.34
N SER A 16 10.39 2.31 9.44
CA SER A 16 9.71 3.14 10.44
C SER A 16 8.21 3.21 10.18
N ASN A 17 7.81 3.27 8.91
CA ASN A 17 6.40 3.30 8.55
C ASN A 17 5.71 1.97 8.89
N MET A 18 6.37 0.83 8.66
CA MET A 18 5.85 -0.49 9.04
C MET A 18 5.69 -0.58 10.55
N HIS A 19 6.67 -0.06 11.30
CA HIS A 19 6.58 -0.06 12.76
C HIS A 19 5.36 0.74 13.22
N ALA A 20 5.15 1.94 12.66
CA ALA A 20 3.98 2.76 12.98
C ALA A 20 2.67 2.02 12.68
N ALA A 21 2.59 1.33 11.52
CA ALA A 21 1.42 0.57 11.14
C ALA A 21 1.17 -0.61 12.11
N SER A 22 2.23 -1.28 12.53
CA SER A 22 2.13 -2.38 13.49
C SER A 22 1.66 -1.90 14.86
N MET A 23 2.07 -0.70 15.28
CA MET A 23 1.61 -0.09 16.53
C MET A 23 0.11 0.21 16.46
N GLU A 24 -0.38 0.73 15.34
CA GLU A 24 -1.81 0.97 15.14
C GLU A 24 -2.61 -0.33 15.15
N ARG A 25 -2.07 -1.39 14.53
CA ARG A 25 -2.69 -2.72 14.57
C ARG A 25 -2.89 -3.18 16.01
N ASN A 26 -1.86 -3.04 16.84
CA ASN A 26 -1.93 -3.43 18.25
C ASN A 26 -2.94 -2.58 19.02
N TYR A 27 -2.98 -1.28 18.73
CA TYR A 27 -3.90 -0.35 19.38
C TYR A 27 -5.37 -0.72 19.11
N PHE A 28 -5.69 -1.10 17.85
CA PHE A 28 -7.06 -1.37 17.42
C PHE A 28 -7.43 -2.87 17.40
N LYS A 29 -6.59 -3.76 17.94
CA LYS A 29 -6.77 -5.20 17.80
C LYS A 29 -8.08 -5.74 18.40
N ASN A 30 -8.67 -5.05 19.37
CA ASN A 30 -9.85 -5.50 20.08
C ASN A 30 -11.15 -4.87 19.54
N GLY A 31 -11.34 -4.95 18.23
CA GLY A 31 -12.58 -4.52 17.60
C GLY A 31 -12.51 -3.17 16.90
N GLY A 32 -11.32 -2.61 16.77
CA GLY A 32 -11.14 -1.35 16.10
C GLY A 32 -10.77 -1.44 14.63
N THR A 33 -11.10 -2.55 13.94
CA THR A 33 -10.69 -2.76 12.54
C THR A 33 -11.15 -1.63 11.61
N GLY A 34 -12.36 -1.11 11.80
CA GLY A 34 -12.83 0.01 10.99
C GLY A 34 -12.00 1.27 11.18
N PHE A 35 -11.58 1.53 12.41
CA PHE A 35 -10.69 2.66 12.70
C PHE A 35 -9.30 2.45 12.12
N LEU A 36 -8.80 1.22 12.15
CA LEU A 36 -7.50 0.87 11.59
C LEU A 36 -7.49 1.10 10.07
N VAL A 37 -8.52 0.63 9.37
CA VAL A 37 -8.65 0.82 7.92
C VAL A 37 -8.74 2.32 7.60
N SER A 38 -9.51 3.07 8.38
CA SER A 38 -9.65 4.51 8.21
C SER A 38 -8.32 5.24 8.40
N TRP A 39 -7.57 4.85 9.43
CA TRP A 39 -6.24 5.40 9.69
C TRP A 39 -5.30 5.12 8.51
N PHE A 40 -5.27 3.86 8.06
CA PHE A 40 -4.41 3.45 6.94
C PHE A 40 -4.78 4.24 5.67
N TYR A 41 -6.08 4.34 5.37
CA TYR A 41 -6.56 5.10 4.21
C TYR A 41 -6.09 6.55 4.29
N SER A 42 -6.14 7.17 5.47
CA SER A 42 -5.73 8.57 5.64
C SER A 42 -4.25 8.78 5.30
N LYS A 43 -3.42 7.75 5.48
CA LYS A 43 -1.98 7.80 5.17
C LYS A 43 -1.71 7.60 3.67
N VAL A 44 -2.39 6.64 3.05
CA VAL A 44 -2.04 6.19 1.69
C VAL A 44 -2.87 6.85 0.60
N ARG A 45 -3.94 7.54 0.96
CA ARG A 45 -4.81 8.22 -0.01
C ARG A 45 -4.02 9.23 -0.84
N ASN A 46 -4.59 9.61 -1.98
CA ASN A 46 -4.02 10.65 -2.82
C ASN A 46 -3.78 11.90 -1.96
N ARG A 47 -2.54 12.42 -1.97
CA ARG A 47 -2.06 13.55 -1.16
C ARG A 47 -2.00 13.25 0.35
N GLY A 48 -2.12 11.99 0.76
CA GLY A 48 -1.86 11.60 2.14
C GLY A 48 -0.36 11.61 2.43
N GLU A 49 -0.01 11.43 3.70
CA GLU A 49 1.39 11.48 4.14
C GLU A 49 2.28 10.48 3.39
N TRP A 50 1.75 9.31 3.04
CA TRP A 50 2.52 8.25 2.38
C TRP A 50 2.29 8.20 0.86
N ASP A 51 1.75 9.25 0.29
CA ASP A 51 1.63 9.38 -1.17
C ASP A 51 2.92 10.00 -1.71
N TYR A 52 3.97 9.18 -1.77
CA TYR A 52 5.32 9.66 -2.07
C TYR A 52 5.51 10.18 -3.50
N LYS A 53 4.62 9.85 -4.43
CA LYS A 53 4.68 10.41 -5.77
C LYS A 53 4.51 11.94 -5.78
N GLN A 54 3.94 12.50 -4.70
CA GLN A 54 3.82 13.95 -4.56
C GLN A 54 5.18 14.63 -4.37
N GLN A 55 6.18 13.88 -3.91
CA GLN A 55 7.56 14.37 -3.77
C GLN A 55 8.38 14.20 -5.05
N GLY A 56 7.81 13.55 -6.07
CA GLY A 56 8.45 13.32 -7.37
C GLY A 56 7.97 12.01 -7.97
N ARG A 57 7.79 11.98 -9.30
CA ARG A 57 7.30 10.78 -9.99
C ARG A 57 8.22 9.58 -9.82
N GLN A 58 9.52 9.83 -9.58
CA GLN A 58 10.49 8.77 -9.32
C GLN A 58 10.18 8.00 -8.04
N TYR A 59 9.31 8.54 -7.17
CA TYR A 59 8.93 7.88 -5.92
C TYR A 59 7.59 7.15 -5.99
N GLU A 60 7.01 6.99 -7.18
CA GLU A 60 5.76 6.25 -7.35
C GLU A 60 5.91 4.79 -6.92
N ALA A 61 7.02 4.14 -7.32
CA ALA A 61 7.31 2.76 -6.92
C ALA A 61 7.43 2.65 -5.40
N LEU A 62 8.06 3.63 -4.75
CA LEU A 62 8.16 3.67 -3.29
C LEU A 62 6.79 3.75 -2.64
N GLY A 63 5.88 4.56 -3.18
CA GLY A 63 4.52 4.67 -2.66
C GLY A 63 3.79 3.33 -2.69
N ASN A 64 3.89 2.61 -3.79
CA ASN A 64 3.26 1.28 -3.93
C ASN A 64 3.91 0.25 -3.02
N PHE A 65 5.24 0.24 -2.93
CA PHE A 65 5.97 -0.65 -2.04
C PHE A 65 5.58 -0.40 -0.59
N ASN A 66 5.59 0.86 -0.16
CA ASN A 66 5.23 1.25 1.20
C ASN A 66 3.79 0.87 1.53
N TYR A 67 2.88 1.07 0.58
CA TYR A 67 1.47 0.69 0.73
C TYR A 67 1.35 -0.82 1.05
N GLY A 68 2.01 -1.67 0.28
CA GLY A 68 1.98 -3.11 0.50
C GLY A 68 2.63 -3.50 1.83
N ALA A 69 3.81 -2.94 2.13
CA ALA A 69 4.55 -3.24 3.34
C ALA A 69 3.78 -2.81 4.59
N CYS A 70 3.29 -1.58 4.61
CA CYS A 70 2.60 -1.04 5.79
C CYS A 70 1.21 -1.60 5.96
N GLY A 71 0.50 -1.91 4.86
CA GLY A 71 -0.79 -2.57 4.92
C GLY A 71 -0.66 -3.96 5.56
N THR A 72 0.39 -4.70 5.20
CA THR A 72 0.69 -6.01 5.78
C THR A 72 1.04 -5.87 7.27
N ALA A 73 1.88 -4.90 7.63
CA ALA A 73 2.22 -4.64 9.03
C ALA A 73 1.00 -4.25 9.85
N ALA A 74 0.03 -3.58 9.23
CA ALA A 74 -1.25 -3.23 9.86
C ALA A 74 -2.21 -4.44 9.96
N GLY A 75 -1.85 -5.58 9.38
CA GLY A 75 -2.67 -6.79 9.44
C GLY A 75 -3.71 -6.90 8.33
N LEU A 76 -3.63 -6.08 7.31
CA LEU A 76 -4.56 -6.14 6.17
C LEU A 76 -4.12 -7.24 5.20
N SER A 77 -5.08 -7.95 4.61
CA SER A 77 -4.77 -9.06 3.71
C SER A 77 -4.24 -8.57 2.35
N GLU A 78 -3.49 -9.43 1.69
CA GLU A 78 -2.99 -9.16 0.34
C GLU A 78 -4.14 -8.86 -0.62
N ASP A 79 -5.20 -9.65 -0.58
CA ASP A 79 -6.37 -9.46 -1.44
C ASP A 79 -6.98 -8.07 -1.23
N PHE A 80 -7.16 -7.68 0.04
CA PHE A 80 -7.69 -6.36 0.38
C PHE A 80 -6.79 -5.25 -0.18
N LEU A 81 -5.47 -5.40 -0.02
CA LEU A 81 -4.52 -4.38 -0.47
C LEU A 81 -4.50 -4.24 -1.99
N LEU A 82 -4.48 -5.36 -2.71
CA LEU A 82 -4.42 -5.33 -4.17
C LEU A 82 -5.71 -4.77 -4.78
N ARG A 83 -6.87 -5.18 -4.26
CA ARG A 83 -8.15 -4.65 -4.71
C ARG A 83 -8.35 -3.20 -4.32
N GLY A 84 -7.85 -2.83 -3.14
CA GLY A 84 -7.89 -1.45 -2.67
C GLY A 84 -7.15 -0.49 -3.59
N ALA A 85 -6.01 -0.93 -4.13
CA ALA A 85 -5.26 -0.13 -5.11
C ALA A 85 -6.08 0.06 -6.40
N GLY A 86 -6.76 -0.97 -6.87
CA GLY A 86 -7.65 -0.88 -8.03
C GLY A 86 -8.83 0.06 -7.78
N TRP A 87 -9.41 -0.02 -6.58
CA TRP A 87 -10.49 0.87 -6.18
C TRP A 87 -10.02 2.32 -6.19
N ALA A 88 -8.81 2.60 -5.69
CA ALA A 88 -8.24 3.94 -5.68
C ALA A 88 -8.08 4.48 -7.11
N GLN A 89 -7.63 3.62 -8.04
CA GLN A 89 -7.53 4.00 -9.46
C GLN A 89 -8.91 4.37 -10.02
N SER A 90 -9.94 3.60 -9.70
CA SER A 90 -11.30 3.88 -10.20
C SER A 90 -11.83 5.20 -9.64
N ARG A 91 -11.55 5.50 -8.36
CA ARG A 91 -11.97 6.76 -7.73
C ARG A 91 -11.23 7.96 -8.32
N ALA A 92 -9.97 7.77 -8.69
CA ALA A 92 -9.17 8.83 -9.32
C ALA A 92 -9.49 9.03 -10.80
N GLY A 93 -10.29 8.14 -11.40
CA GLY A 93 -10.61 8.20 -12.84
C GLY A 93 -9.47 7.74 -13.72
N THR A 94 -8.51 7.01 -13.16
CA THR A 94 -7.31 6.54 -13.88
C THR A 94 -7.33 5.05 -14.16
N SER A 95 -8.43 4.35 -13.81
CA SER A 95 -8.54 2.92 -14.09
C SER A 95 -8.67 2.67 -15.60
N ASN A 96 -8.16 1.52 -16.04
CA ASN A 96 -8.22 1.10 -17.42
C ASN A 96 -8.97 -0.23 -17.48
N PRO A 97 -10.09 -0.33 -18.25
CA PRO A 97 -10.85 -1.58 -18.35
C PRO A 97 -10.03 -2.79 -18.82
N VAL A 98 -8.92 -2.56 -19.53
CA VAL A 98 -8.01 -3.63 -19.95
C VAL A 98 -7.44 -4.36 -18.72
N PHE A 99 -7.33 -3.68 -17.57
CA PHE A 99 -6.79 -4.24 -16.32
C PHE A 99 -7.88 -4.75 -15.38
N ASP A 100 -9.12 -4.96 -15.90
CA ASP A 100 -10.26 -5.42 -15.14
C ASP A 100 -10.77 -4.34 -14.15
N SER A 101 -11.44 -4.79 -13.09
CA SER A 101 -12.04 -3.92 -12.07
C SER A 101 -11.59 -4.37 -10.69
N TRP A 102 -11.69 -3.50 -9.69
CA TRP A 102 -11.22 -3.83 -8.34
C TRP A 102 -11.96 -5.05 -7.74
N TRP A 103 -13.18 -5.33 -8.19
CA TRP A 103 -13.96 -6.50 -7.72
C TRP A 103 -13.76 -7.73 -8.62
N GLY A 104 -13.05 -7.61 -9.72
CA GLY A 104 -12.84 -8.66 -10.72
C GLY A 104 -11.53 -9.41 -10.52
N ASP A 105 -10.85 -9.68 -11.63
CA ASP A 105 -9.61 -10.46 -11.67
C ASP A 105 -8.39 -9.57 -11.62
N PRO A 106 -7.20 -10.13 -11.25
CA PRO A 106 -5.96 -9.35 -11.29
C PRO A 106 -5.73 -8.74 -12.67
N PRO A 107 -5.20 -7.53 -12.78
CA PRO A 107 -4.66 -6.66 -11.72
C PRO A 107 -5.68 -5.73 -11.07
N TYR A 108 -6.95 -6.05 -11.08
CA TYR A 108 -8.00 -5.36 -10.33
C TYR A 108 -8.22 -3.90 -10.75
N GLY A 109 -7.96 -3.57 -12.00
CA GLY A 109 -8.09 -2.20 -12.50
C GLY A 109 -6.90 -1.32 -12.22
N ASP A 110 -5.85 -1.86 -11.58
CA ASP A 110 -4.62 -1.16 -11.31
C ASP A 110 -3.57 -1.47 -12.38
N ASP A 111 -2.50 -0.67 -12.44
CA ASP A 111 -1.39 -0.94 -13.34
C ASP A 111 -0.65 -2.20 -12.87
N PRO A 112 -0.33 -3.16 -13.76
CA PRO A 112 0.38 -4.38 -13.37
C PRO A 112 1.73 -4.12 -12.69
N GLU A 113 2.47 -3.11 -13.11
CA GLU A 113 3.75 -2.77 -12.49
C GLU A 113 3.54 -2.26 -11.06
N ASP A 114 2.52 -1.45 -10.84
CA ASP A 114 2.17 -0.97 -9.49
C ASP A 114 1.81 -2.14 -8.58
N GLN A 115 1.06 -3.12 -9.11
CA GLN A 115 0.72 -4.34 -8.36
C GLN A 115 1.95 -5.13 -7.97
N GLU A 116 2.95 -5.21 -8.84
CA GLU A 116 4.21 -5.91 -8.54
C GLU A 116 4.96 -5.22 -7.40
N TRP A 117 4.99 -3.89 -7.38
CA TRP A 117 5.62 -3.15 -6.28
C TRP A 117 4.86 -3.35 -4.96
N ILE A 118 3.52 -3.40 -5.00
CA ILE A 118 2.70 -3.67 -3.82
C ILE A 118 3.02 -5.06 -3.27
N LYS A 119 3.07 -6.07 -4.14
CA LYS A 119 3.42 -7.45 -3.74
C LYS A 119 4.81 -7.52 -3.14
N ALA A 120 5.76 -6.81 -3.72
CA ALA A 120 7.12 -6.77 -3.20
C ALA A 120 7.14 -6.19 -1.77
N GLY A 121 6.36 -5.14 -1.53
CA GLY A 121 6.22 -4.56 -0.19
C GLY A 121 5.60 -5.54 0.80
N ILE A 122 4.58 -6.28 0.37
CA ILE A 122 3.94 -7.31 1.19
C ILE A 122 4.97 -8.37 1.60
N GLU A 123 5.74 -8.87 0.66
CA GLU A 123 6.77 -9.89 0.93
C GLU A 123 7.86 -9.36 1.85
N TYR A 124 8.24 -8.10 1.65
CA TYR A 124 9.22 -7.42 2.50
C TYR A 124 8.75 -7.38 3.96
N ALA A 125 7.50 -6.99 4.19
CA ALA A 125 6.92 -6.95 5.53
C ALA A 125 6.85 -8.33 6.16
N LYS A 126 6.47 -9.35 5.38
CA LYS A 126 6.45 -10.74 5.87
C LYS A 126 7.84 -11.20 6.31
N ALA A 127 8.88 -10.80 5.58
CA ALA A 127 10.26 -11.13 5.94
C ALA A 127 10.68 -10.49 7.26
N PHE A 128 10.04 -9.40 7.67
CA PHE A 128 10.25 -8.76 8.98
C PHE A 128 9.40 -9.39 10.09
N GLY A 129 8.58 -10.38 9.75
CA GLY A 129 7.74 -11.05 10.75
C GLY A 129 6.33 -10.49 10.87
N TYR A 130 5.96 -9.60 9.96
CA TYR A 130 4.59 -9.10 9.91
C TYR A 130 3.77 -10.01 8.99
#